data_9ea0cb1bce614d569d6c977716c49520
#
_entry.id   9ea0cb1bce614d569d6c977716c49520
#
_cell.length_a   1.000
_cell.length_b   1.000
_cell.length_c   1.000
_cell.angle_alpha   90.00
_cell.angle_beta   90.00
_cell.angle_gamma   90.00
#
_symmetry.space_group_name_H-M   'P 1'
#
loop_
_entity.id
_entity.type
_entity.pdbx_description
1 polymer ?
#
loop_
_entity_poly.entity_id
_entity_poly.type
_entity_poly.pdbx_seq_one_letter_code
_entity_poly.pdbx_strand_id
1 'polypeptide(L)'
;MTACVYRDPSGFPRVQVIDLREYSRETPAGTLLSPPLYEGIQEALRQNALAILYLNRKGFASVLHCGDCGAMPQCDACSVALTFFRRSNHVRCHYCGRTKPVPDHCTRCQSLKLEPVGSGTERIEEAVRRKFPLARVGRVDGETIRRPADARAFSRLLAAGELDIVIGTQMLFRFGLQARAAFVGVAEGGAGLHVPDFRSAERMYHGLMDAVELALPAHAGGAVMIQ
;
A
#
# COMPACT_ATOMS: atom_id res chain seq x y z
N MET A 1 -24.84 -4.59 -1.10
CA MET A 1 -24.91 -3.21 -1.66
C MET A 1 -23.96 -3.16 -2.84
N THR A 2 -24.47 -2.78 -4.01
CA THR A 2 -23.72 -2.77 -5.26
C THR A 2 -22.58 -1.77 -5.20
N ALA A 3 -21.35 -2.21 -5.45
CA ALA A 3 -20.20 -1.35 -5.57
C ALA A 3 -20.52 -0.19 -6.55
N CYS A 4 -20.24 1.04 -6.13
CA CYS A 4 -20.46 2.21 -6.98
C CYS A 4 -19.45 2.16 -8.13
N VAL A 5 -19.89 1.79 -9.32
CA VAL A 5 -19.08 1.77 -10.53
C VAL A 5 -19.25 3.10 -11.22
N TYR A 6 -18.25 3.95 -11.12
CA TYR A 6 -18.22 5.19 -11.91
C TYR A 6 -17.87 4.87 -13.37
N ARG A 7 -18.77 5.19 -14.28
CA ARG A 7 -18.56 5.07 -15.73
C ARG A 7 -18.49 6.46 -16.33
N ASP A 8 -17.27 6.95 -16.56
CA ASP A 8 -17.04 8.16 -17.32
C ASP A 8 -16.65 7.81 -18.76
N PRO A 9 -17.33 8.32 -19.80
CA PRO A 9 -16.95 8.13 -21.20
C PRO A 9 -15.66 8.87 -21.59
N SER A 10 -15.10 9.75 -20.76
CA SER A 10 -14.02 10.68 -21.10
C SER A 10 -12.59 10.15 -20.91
N GLY A 11 -12.39 8.85 -20.80
CA GLY A 11 -11.04 8.27 -20.77
C GLY A 11 -10.55 7.82 -19.38
N PHE A 12 -11.40 7.86 -18.34
CA PHE A 12 -11.12 7.29 -17.04
C PHE A 12 -11.18 5.75 -17.05
N PRO A 13 -10.43 5.06 -16.17
CA PRO A 13 -10.57 3.63 -15.96
C PRO A 13 -11.90 3.31 -15.27
N ARG A 14 -12.29 2.04 -15.28
CA ARG A 14 -13.39 1.55 -14.47
C ARG A 14 -12.92 1.48 -13.01
N VAL A 15 -13.54 2.25 -12.12
CA VAL A 15 -13.19 2.28 -10.70
C VAL A 15 -14.23 1.52 -9.87
N GLN A 16 -13.77 0.63 -8.99
CA GLN A 16 -14.60 -0.12 -8.06
C GLN A 16 -14.03 0.00 -6.63
N VAL A 17 -14.90 0.28 -5.67
CA VAL A 17 -14.57 0.23 -4.24
C VAL A 17 -15.04 -1.11 -3.67
N ILE A 18 -14.17 -1.78 -2.95
CA ILE A 18 -14.42 -3.11 -2.36
C ILE A 18 -14.75 -2.94 -0.88
N ASP A 19 -15.89 -3.44 -0.45
CA ASP A 19 -16.23 -3.55 0.96
C ASP A 19 -15.57 -4.81 1.56
N LEU A 20 -14.53 -4.64 2.34
CA LEU A 20 -13.80 -5.75 2.96
C LEU A 20 -14.64 -6.58 3.92
N ARG A 21 -15.77 -6.04 4.44
CA ARG A 21 -16.67 -6.77 5.33
C ARG A 21 -17.37 -7.93 4.61
N GLU A 22 -17.60 -7.81 3.31
CA GLU A 22 -18.19 -8.86 2.48
C GLU A 22 -17.26 -10.08 2.36
N TYR A 23 -15.95 -9.86 2.48
CA TYR A 23 -14.90 -10.88 2.35
C TYR A 23 -14.32 -11.36 3.69
N SER A 24 -14.80 -10.81 4.82
CA SER A 24 -14.21 -11.08 6.15
C SER A 24 -14.29 -12.55 6.58
N ARG A 25 -15.25 -13.32 6.05
CA ARG A 25 -15.41 -14.75 6.34
C ARG A 25 -14.50 -15.64 5.50
N GLU A 26 -14.13 -15.20 4.31
CA GLU A 26 -13.31 -15.96 3.35
C GLU A 26 -11.83 -15.59 3.45
N THR A 27 -11.53 -14.49 4.14
CA THR A 27 -10.21 -13.91 4.21
C THR A 27 -9.63 -14.13 5.62
N PRO A 28 -8.60 -14.96 5.79
CA PRO A 28 -7.95 -15.14 7.08
C PRO A 28 -7.51 -13.81 7.68
N ALA A 29 -7.60 -13.67 9.01
CA ALA A 29 -7.15 -12.47 9.70
C ALA A 29 -5.69 -12.15 9.31
N GLY A 30 -5.44 -10.92 8.87
CA GLY A 30 -4.11 -10.49 8.42
C GLY A 30 -3.85 -10.63 6.92
N THR A 31 -4.83 -11.04 6.12
CA THR A 31 -4.70 -11.03 4.65
C THR A 31 -4.62 -9.59 4.14
N LEU A 32 -3.57 -9.29 3.39
CA LEU A 32 -3.25 -7.94 2.92
C LEU A 32 -4.04 -7.52 1.67
N LEU A 33 -4.44 -8.49 0.85
CA LEU A 33 -5.15 -8.28 -0.40
C LEU A 33 -6.42 -9.11 -0.42
N SER A 34 -7.54 -8.48 -0.73
CA SER A 34 -8.83 -9.16 -0.89
C SER A 34 -8.85 -10.08 -2.13
N PRO A 35 -9.74 -11.10 -2.19
CA PRO A 35 -9.90 -11.94 -3.37
C PRO A 35 -10.07 -11.16 -4.67
N PRO A 36 -10.92 -10.10 -4.75
CA PRO A 36 -11.05 -9.31 -5.97
C PRO A 36 -9.74 -8.66 -6.44
N LEU A 37 -8.86 -8.22 -5.53
CA LEU A 37 -7.56 -7.68 -5.94
C LEU A 37 -6.67 -8.76 -6.57
N TYR A 38 -6.68 -9.98 -6.05
CA TYR A 38 -5.97 -11.10 -6.66
C TYR A 38 -6.54 -11.46 -8.03
N GLU A 39 -7.86 -11.44 -8.20
CA GLU A 39 -8.54 -11.68 -9.47
C GLU A 39 -8.18 -10.62 -10.51
N GLY A 40 -8.15 -9.35 -10.11
CA GLY A 40 -7.75 -8.25 -10.99
C GLY A 40 -6.29 -8.38 -11.47
N ILE A 41 -5.36 -8.77 -10.58
CA ILE A 41 -3.98 -9.06 -10.96
C ILE A 41 -3.94 -10.24 -11.94
N GLN A 42 -4.64 -11.33 -11.63
CA GLN A 42 -4.67 -12.52 -12.47
C GLN A 42 -5.20 -12.23 -13.86
N GLU A 43 -6.22 -11.38 -13.97
CA GLU A 43 -6.78 -10.98 -15.27
C GLU A 43 -5.78 -10.16 -16.09
N ALA A 44 -5.09 -9.19 -15.46
CA ALA A 44 -4.02 -8.43 -16.12
C ALA A 44 -2.90 -9.36 -16.64
N LEU A 45 -2.46 -10.33 -15.82
CA LEU A 45 -1.44 -11.32 -16.22
C LEU A 45 -1.89 -12.20 -17.40
N ARG A 46 -3.16 -12.62 -17.45
CA ARG A 46 -3.71 -13.38 -18.59
C ARG A 46 -3.68 -12.59 -19.89
N GLN A 47 -3.81 -11.26 -19.78
CA GLN A 47 -3.75 -10.35 -20.92
C GLN A 47 -2.31 -9.94 -21.28
N ASN A 48 -1.28 -10.50 -20.62
CA ASN A 48 0.12 -10.06 -20.70
C ASN A 48 0.26 -8.53 -20.47
N ALA A 49 -0.54 -8.00 -19.59
CA ALA A 49 -0.58 -6.58 -19.28
C ALA A 49 -0.06 -6.31 -17.86
N LEU A 50 0.44 -5.10 -17.63
CA LEU A 50 0.96 -4.66 -16.35
C LEU A 50 -0.16 -4.55 -15.31
N ALA A 51 0.09 -5.07 -14.10
CA ALA A 51 -0.68 -4.79 -12.89
C ALA A 51 0.14 -3.92 -11.93
N ILE A 52 -0.51 -2.93 -11.31
CA ILE A 52 0.12 -2.08 -10.28
C ILE A 52 -0.64 -2.24 -8.99
N LEU A 53 0.09 -2.46 -7.89
CA LEU A 53 -0.44 -2.40 -6.53
C LEU A 53 0.08 -1.16 -5.83
N TYR A 54 -0.80 -0.21 -5.62
CA TYR A 54 -0.51 1.02 -4.91
C TYR A 54 -0.90 0.90 -3.43
N LEU A 55 0.07 1.16 -2.56
CA LEU A 55 -0.18 1.32 -1.14
C LEU A 55 -0.30 2.80 -0.84
N ASN A 56 -1.51 3.22 -0.47
CA ASN A 56 -1.80 4.60 -0.08
C ASN A 56 -1.22 4.91 1.32
N ARG A 57 0.06 4.57 1.51
CA ARG A 57 0.75 4.73 2.77
C ARG A 57 1.76 5.86 2.67
N LYS A 58 1.33 7.09 3.00
CA LYS A 58 2.28 8.19 3.21
C LYS A 58 3.14 7.91 4.42
N GLY A 59 4.46 7.68 4.19
CA GLY A 59 5.51 7.96 5.16
C GLY A 59 5.29 7.40 6.57
N PHE A 60 4.53 6.34 6.73
CA PHE A 60 4.45 5.66 8.00
C PHE A 60 5.74 4.90 8.19
N ALA A 61 6.63 5.53 8.89
CA ALA A 61 7.52 4.81 9.75
C ALA A 61 6.70 3.70 10.42
N SER A 62 7.21 2.50 10.43
CA SER A 62 6.55 1.34 11.01
C SER A 62 6.01 1.71 12.39
N VAL A 63 4.79 1.33 12.69
CA VAL A 63 4.25 1.43 14.05
C VAL A 63 4.39 0.05 14.68
N LEU A 64 4.80 -0.01 15.93
CA LEU A 64 4.75 -1.27 16.67
C LEU A 64 3.31 -1.56 17.10
N HIS A 65 2.88 -2.79 16.96
CA HIS A 65 1.62 -3.26 17.52
C HIS A 65 1.86 -4.53 18.33
N CYS A 66 1.02 -4.75 19.32
CA CYS A 66 1.04 -5.99 20.07
C CYS A 66 0.28 -7.08 19.32
N GLY A 67 0.92 -8.20 19.00
CA GLY A 67 0.31 -9.35 18.35
C GLY A 67 -0.84 -10.00 19.13
N ASP A 68 -0.85 -9.85 20.48
CA ASP A 68 -1.86 -10.48 21.32
C ASP A 68 -3.09 -9.58 21.58
N CYS A 69 -2.93 -8.27 21.75
CA CYS A 69 -4.04 -7.36 22.09
C CYS A 69 -4.25 -6.20 21.11
N GLY A 70 -3.45 -6.11 20.05
CA GLY A 70 -3.54 -5.06 19.05
C GLY A 70 -3.13 -3.65 19.51
N ALA A 71 -2.72 -3.48 20.78
CA ALA A 71 -2.33 -2.17 21.30
C ALA A 71 -1.04 -1.66 20.64
N MET A 72 -0.99 -0.36 20.39
CA MET A 72 0.18 0.33 19.84
C MET A 72 0.79 1.23 20.89
N PRO A 73 2.14 1.28 21.05
CA PRO A 73 2.80 2.24 21.91
C PRO A 73 2.44 3.66 21.57
N GLN A 74 2.02 4.44 22.57
CA GLN A 74 1.58 5.82 22.40
C GLN A 74 2.56 6.80 23.05
N CYS A 75 2.53 8.03 22.59
CA CYS A 75 3.23 9.16 23.19
C CYS A 75 2.53 9.59 24.46
N ASP A 76 3.25 9.69 25.59
CA ASP A 76 2.67 10.08 26.88
C ASP A 76 2.14 11.53 26.88
N ALA A 77 2.70 12.38 26.01
CA ALA A 77 2.29 13.80 25.96
C ALA A 77 1.20 14.07 24.91
N CYS A 78 1.14 13.28 23.84
CA CYS A 78 0.27 13.55 22.68
C CYS A 78 -0.79 12.46 22.47
N SER A 79 -0.72 11.35 23.19
CA SER A 79 -1.62 10.18 23.08
C SER A 79 -1.78 9.61 21.65
N VAL A 80 -0.81 9.88 20.79
CA VAL A 80 -0.76 9.35 19.41
C VAL A 80 0.20 8.18 19.33
N ALA A 81 -0.03 7.27 18.39
CA ALA A 81 0.86 6.15 18.15
C ALA A 81 2.28 6.62 17.81
N LEU A 82 3.27 5.96 18.40
CA LEU A 82 4.67 6.26 18.15
C LEU A 82 5.15 5.58 16.87
N THR A 83 5.96 6.31 16.13
CA THR A 83 6.63 5.88 14.92
C THR A 83 7.87 5.04 15.26
N PHE A 84 7.98 3.83 14.74
CA PHE A 84 9.13 2.95 14.93
C PHE A 84 10.17 3.15 13.83
N PHE A 85 11.42 3.38 14.22
CA PHE A 85 12.57 3.49 13.32
C PHE A 85 13.45 2.25 13.44
N ARG A 86 13.30 1.31 12.49
CA ARG A 86 13.95 0.01 12.52
C ARG A 86 15.48 0.08 12.60
N ARG A 87 16.10 1.01 11.85
CA ARG A 87 17.57 1.13 11.81
C ARG A 87 18.20 1.56 13.13
N SER A 88 17.53 2.42 13.86
CA SER A 88 18.02 3.02 15.11
C SER A 88 17.32 2.44 16.35
N ASN A 89 16.45 1.44 16.15
CA ASN A 89 15.72 0.71 17.18
C ASN A 89 15.09 1.63 18.24
N HIS A 90 14.41 2.69 17.78
CA HIS A 90 13.71 3.61 18.67
C HIS A 90 12.31 3.92 18.15
N VAL A 91 11.45 4.45 19.02
CA VAL A 91 10.15 5.00 18.68
C VAL A 91 10.15 6.52 18.88
N ARG A 92 9.48 7.27 17.99
CA ARG A 92 9.41 8.73 18.02
C ARG A 92 8.00 9.23 17.79
N CYS A 93 7.61 10.23 18.56
CA CYS A 93 6.38 10.96 18.31
C CYS A 93 6.57 11.94 17.15
N HIS A 94 5.70 11.90 16.15
CA HIS A 94 5.76 12.81 15.01
C HIS A 94 5.17 14.20 15.31
N TYR A 95 4.45 14.36 16.44
CA TYR A 95 3.94 15.64 16.90
C TYR A 95 4.96 16.43 17.71
N CYS A 96 5.41 15.89 18.83
CA CYS A 96 6.32 16.61 19.74
C CYS A 96 7.78 16.24 19.55
N GLY A 97 8.12 15.31 18.65
CA GLY A 97 9.49 14.88 18.37
C GLY A 97 10.12 14.00 19.47
N ARG A 98 9.42 13.75 20.59
CA ARG A 98 9.93 12.96 21.71
C ARG A 98 10.32 11.56 21.26
N THR A 99 11.53 11.15 21.56
CA THR A 99 12.07 9.83 21.22
C THR A 99 12.19 8.97 22.46
N LYS A 100 11.87 7.68 22.33
CA LYS A 100 12.00 6.66 23.36
C LYS A 100 12.63 5.40 22.81
N PRO A 101 13.27 4.57 23.62
CA PRO A 101 13.64 3.21 23.21
C PRO A 101 12.37 2.41 22.87
N VAL A 102 12.53 1.35 22.08
CA VAL A 102 11.44 0.39 21.84
C VAL A 102 11.08 -0.25 23.16
N PRO A 103 9.79 -0.31 23.55
CA PRO A 103 9.37 -1.03 24.73
C PRO A 103 9.68 -2.53 24.62
N ASP A 104 10.17 -3.14 25.67
CA ASP A 104 10.44 -4.59 25.70
C ASP A 104 9.14 -5.42 25.71
N HIS A 105 8.05 -4.82 26.18
CA HIS A 105 6.74 -5.48 26.30
C HIS A 105 5.59 -4.50 26.04
N CYS A 106 4.44 -5.06 25.74
CA CYS A 106 3.21 -4.29 25.54
C CYS A 106 2.78 -3.60 26.83
N THR A 107 2.59 -2.29 26.79
CA THR A 107 2.15 -1.51 27.97
C THR A 107 0.73 -1.85 28.45
N ARG A 108 -0.08 -2.51 27.60
CA ARG A 108 -1.46 -2.88 27.91
C ARG A 108 -1.61 -4.30 28.48
N CYS A 109 -0.98 -5.30 27.84
CA CYS A 109 -1.16 -6.71 28.20
C CYS A 109 0.14 -7.41 28.62
N GLN A 110 1.26 -6.70 28.71
CA GLN A 110 2.59 -7.19 29.10
C GLN A 110 3.16 -8.26 28.15
N SER A 111 2.56 -8.48 26.99
CA SER A 111 3.08 -9.41 26.00
C SER A 111 4.40 -8.94 25.42
N LEU A 112 5.31 -9.88 25.16
CA LEU A 112 6.59 -9.64 24.45
C LEU A 112 6.43 -9.57 22.93
N LYS A 113 5.23 -9.83 22.38
CA LYS A 113 4.97 -9.85 20.95
C LYS A 113 4.69 -8.43 20.41
N LEU A 114 5.68 -7.53 20.51
CA LEU A 114 5.66 -6.24 19.84
C LEU A 114 6.27 -6.40 18.47
N GLU A 115 5.42 -6.38 17.46
CA GLU A 115 5.81 -6.53 16.07
C GLU A 115 5.71 -5.20 15.31
N PRO A 116 6.73 -4.84 14.52
CA PRO A 116 6.58 -3.72 13.61
C PRO A 116 5.48 -4.08 12.59
N VAL A 117 4.47 -3.26 12.49
CA VAL A 117 3.60 -3.28 11.32
C VAL A 117 4.49 -2.91 10.16
N GLY A 118 5.00 -3.93 9.45
CA GLY A 118 6.06 -3.82 8.46
C GLY A 118 5.72 -2.86 7.34
N SER A 119 6.69 -2.53 6.52
CA SER A 119 6.42 -1.85 5.27
C SER A 119 5.41 -2.72 4.51
N GLY A 120 4.20 -2.21 4.33
CA GLY A 120 3.13 -2.99 3.68
C GLY A 120 3.57 -3.53 2.32
N THR A 121 4.50 -2.85 1.63
CA THR A 121 5.08 -3.22 0.34
C THR A 121 5.83 -4.55 0.39
N GLU A 122 6.66 -4.80 1.40
CA GLU A 122 7.42 -6.05 1.52
C GLU A 122 6.47 -7.25 1.76
N ARG A 123 5.52 -7.10 2.69
CA ARG A 123 4.53 -8.14 2.97
C ARG A 123 3.60 -8.41 1.77
N ILE A 124 3.22 -7.36 1.03
CA ILE A 124 2.44 -7.52 -0.20
C ILE A 124 3.28 -8.19 -1.28
N GLU A 125 4.55 -7.82 -1.43
CA GLU A 125 5.47 -8.46 -2.37
C GLU A 125 5.57 -9.97 -2.10
N GLU A 126 5.77 -10.35 -0.84
CA GLU A 126 5.82 -11.77 -0.45
C GLU A 126 4.52 -12.50 -0.76
N ALA A 127 3.37 -11.89 -0.45
CA ALA A 127 2.07 -12.47 -0.72
C ALA A 127 1.81 -12.64 -2.24
N VAL A 128 2.17 -11.63 -3.02
CA VAL A 128 2.04 -11.64 -4.48
C VAL A 128 2.98 -12.68 -5.10
N ARG A 129 4.25 -12.73 -4.71
CA ARG A 129 5.22 -13.74 -5.21
C ARG A 129 4.79 -15.17 -4.88
N ARG A 130 4.18 -15.37 -3.71
CA ARG A 130 3.64 -16.69 -3.33
C ARG A 130 2.45 -17.09 -4.19
N LYS A 131 1.58 -16.15 -4.52
CA LYS A 131 0.37 -16.40 -5.32
C LYS A 131 0.66 -16.50 -6.82
N PHE A 132 1.64 -15.72 -7.30
CA PHE A 132 2.03 -15.64 -8.71
C PHE A 132 3.54 -15.91 -8.88
N PRO A 133 4.01 -17.14 -8.67
CA PRO A 133 5.45 -17.45 -8.62
C PRO A 133 6.19 -17.25 -9.95
N LEU A 134 5.49 -17.22 -11.07
CA LEU A 134 6.05 -17.00 -12.40
C LEU A 134 6.06 -15.52 -12.82
N ALA A 135 5.39 -14.65 -12.08
CA ALA A 135 5.31 -13.23 -12.41
C ALA A 135 6.60 -12.48 -12.03
N ARG A 136 7.02 -11.58 -12.91
CA ARG A 136 8.16 -10.69 -12.67
C ARG A 136 7.69 -9.48 -11.84
N VAL A 137 7.97 -9.53 -10.54
CA VAL A 137 7.50 -8.54 -9.57
C VAL A 137 8.58 -7.52 -9.28
N GLY A 138 8.25 -6.23 -9.45
CA GLY A 138 9.09 -5.09 -9.06
C GLY A 138 8.50 -4.30 -7.89
N ARG A 139 9.36 -3.81 -6.96
CA ARG A 139 8.96 -2.99 -5.82
C ARG A 139 9.57 -1.59 -5.87
N VAL A 140 8.75 -0.56 -5.62
CA VAL A 140 9.12 0.85 -5.63
C VAL A 140 8.74 1.50 -4.30
N ASP A 141 9.70 1.63 -3.42
CA ASP A 141 9.57 2.31 -2.12
C ASP A 141 10.91 2.93 -1.69
N GLY A 142 10.94 3.54 -0.49
CA GLY A 142 12.14 4.19 0.04
C GLY A 142 13.28 3.23 0.40
N GLU A 143 13.05 1.91 0.39
CA GLU A 143 14.08 0.90 0.61
C GLU A 143 14.73 0.44 -0.68
N THR A 144 13.94 0.31 -1.74
CA THR A 144 14.40 -0.18 -3.05
C THR A 144 14.96 0.95 -3.93
N ILE A 145 14.37 2.14 -3.85
CA ILE A 145 14.78 3.31 -4.63
C ILE A 145 15.42 4.33 -3.69
N ARG A 146 16.75 4.31 -3.57
CA ARG A 146 17.50 5.20 -2.69
C ARG A 146 18.20 6.32 -3.45
N ARG A 147 18.56 6.09 -4.70
CA ARG A 147 19.31 7.01 -5.56
C ARG A 147 18.61 7.22 -6.90
N PRO A 148 18.83 8.33 -7.58
CA PRO A 148 18.28 8.55 -8.93
C PRO A 148 18.65 7.46 -9.94
N ALA A 149 19.80 6.79 -9.75
CA ALA A 149 20.21 5.67 -10.59
C ALA A 149 19.28 4.46 -10.45
N ASP A 150 18.82 4.17 -9.23
CA ASP A 150 17.91 3.05 -8.95
C ASP A 150 16.56 3.29 -9.65
N ALA A 151 16.05 4.54 -9.59
CA ALA A 151 14.84 4.93 -10.29
C ALA A 151 14.96 4.78 -11.82
N ARG A 152 16.09 5.22 -12.41
CA ARG A 152 16.33 5.07 -13.85
C ARG A 152 16.45 3.61 -14.27
N ALA A 153 17.07 2.75 -13.45
CA ALA A 153 17.15 1.32 -13.70
C ALA A 153 15.76 0.69 -13.69
N PHE A 154 14.95 1.02 -12.68
CA PHE A 154 13.57 0.53 -12.58
C PHE A 154 12.71 0.99 -13.77
N SER A 155 12.81 2.27 -14.17
CA SER A 155 12.07 2.79 -15.32
C SER A 155 12.45 2.08 -16.62
N ARG A 156 13.71 1.68 -16.79
CA ARG A 156 14.15 0.90 -17.96
C ARG A 156 13.53 -0.49 -17.97
N LEU A 157 13.52 -1.22 -16.86
CA LEU A 157 12.87 -2.53 -16.75
C LEU A 157 11.39 -2.44 -17.08
N LEU A 158 10.72 -1.41 -16.59
CA LEU A 158 9.31 -1.17 -16.85
C LEU A 158 9.04 -0.86 -18.33
N ALA A 159 9.84 0.02 -18.94
CA ALA A 159 9.72 0.37 -20.36
C ALA A 159 10.04 -0.80 -21.28
N ALA A 160 10.95 -1.71 -20.87
CA ALA A 160 11.28 -2.93 -21.60
C ALA A 160 10.21 -4.05 -21.47
N GLY A 161 9.15 -3.82 -20.66
CA GLY A 161 8.14 -4.84 -20.41
C GLY A 161 8.66 -6.04 -19.61
N GLU A 162 9.72 -5.83 -18.81
CA GLU A 162 10.34 -6.88 -18.00
C GLU A 162 9.66 -7.06 -16.62
N LEU A 163 8.61 -6.32 -16.35
CA LEU A 163 7.82 -6.39 -15.12
C LEU A 163 6.35 -6.66 -15.44
N ASP A 164 5.77 -7.62 -14.74
CA ASP A 164 4.36 -8.01 -14.87
C ASP A 164 3.53 -7.38 -13.76
N ILE A 165 4.13 -7.27 -12.55
CA ILE A 165 3.47 -6.67 -11.38
C ILE A 165 4.42 -5.64 -10.76
N VAL A 166 3.92 -4.45 -10.50
CA VAL A 166 4.65 -3.39 -9.77
C VAL A 166 3.94 -3.09 -8.47
N ILE A 167 4.67 -3.11 -7.37
CA ILE A 167 4.18 -2.79 -6.03
C ILE A 167 4.87 -1.53 -5.55
N GLY A 168 4.11 -0.53 -5.11
CA GLY A 168 4.76 0.68 -4.65
C GLY A 168 3.90 1.61 -3.82
N THR A 169 4.56 2.62 -3.30
CA THR A 169 3.96 3.73 -2.57
C THR A 169 3.90 4.98 -3.46
N GLN A 170 3.69 6.15 -2.88
CA GLN A 170 3.75 7.43 -3.61
C GLN A 170 5.05 7.65 -4.41
N MET A 171 6.06 6.84 -4.21
CA MET A 171 7.27 6.89 -5.04
C MET A 171 6.99 6.50 -6.49
N LEU A 172 5.92 5.73 -6.77
CA LEU A 172 5.45 5.46 -8.12
C LEU A 172 5.21 6.75 -8.93
N PHE A 173 4.66 7.78 -8.27
CA PHE A 173 4.34 9.06 -8.92
C PHE A 173 5.56 10.00 -8.99
N ARG A 174 6.46 9.95 -8.00
CA ARG A 174 7.62 10.85 -7.90
C ARG A 174 8.65 10.66 -9.01
N PHE A 175 8.74 9.49 -9.58
CA PHE A 175 9.70 9.15 -10.63
C PHE A 175 9.13 9.20 -12.03
N GLY A 176 7.92 9.76 -12.19
CA GLY A 176 7.29 9.92 -13.50
C GLY A 176 7.15 8.58 -14.22
N LEU A 177 6.78 7.53 -13.47
CA LEU A 177 6.47 6.25 -14.09
C LEU A 177 5.26 6.44 -15.00
N GLN A 178 5.53 6.67 -16.29
CA GLN A 178 4.50 6.82 -17.34
C GLN A 178 3.91 5.47 -17.75
N ALA A 179 3.97 4.49 -16.86
CA ALA A 179 3.40 3.18 -17.12
C ALA A 179 1.89 3.25 -16.92
N ARG A 180 1.15 2.86 -17.93
CA ARG A 180 -0.29 2.64 -17.82
C ARG A 180 -0.55 1.15 -17.68
N ALA A 181 -1.18 0.78 -16.57
CA ALA A 181 -1.52 -0.59 -16.24
C ALA A 181 -2.94 -0.95 -16.66
N ALA A 182 -3.17 -2.20 -17.05
CA ALA A 182 -4.52 -2.71 -17.25
C ALA A 182 -5.28 -2.85 -15.91
N PHE A 183 -4.54 -3.09 -14.82
CA PHE A 183 -5.11 -3.18 -13.49
C PHE A 183 -4.31 -2.37 -12.48
N VAL A 184 -5.02 -1.57 -11.66
CA VAL A 184 -4.45 -0.89 -10.49
C VAL A 184 -5.23 -1.28 -9.26
N GLY A 185 -4.58 -1.97 -8.33
CA GLY A 185 -5.13 -2.29 -7.02
C GLY A 185 -4.63 -1.30 -5.98
N VAL A 186 -5.53 -0.65 -5.25
CA VAL A 186 -5.17 0.20 -4.11
C VAL A 186 -5.40 -0.60 -2.83
N ALA A 187 -4.32 -0.97 -2.17
CA ALA A 187 -4.38 -1.59 -0.86
C ALA A 187 -4.41 -0.51 0.24
N GLU A 188 -5.21 -0.73 1.26
CA GLU A 188 -5.37 0.21 2.39
C GLU A 188 -5.85 1.61 1.96
N GLY A 189 -6.85 1.70 1.07
CA GLY A 189 -7.37 2.97 0.56
C GLY A 189 -7.79 3.96 1.65
N GLY A 190 -8.31 3.48 2.78
CA GLY A 190 -8.76 4.29 3.92
C GLY A 190 -7.69 4.61 4.97
N ALA A 191 -6.47 4.08 4.88
CA ALA A 191 -5.46 4.20 5.94
C ALA A 191 -5.08 5.66 6.27
N GLY A 192 -5.18 6.55 5.29
CA GLY A 192 -4.90 7.98 5.46
C GLY A 192 -5.89 8.74 6.35
N LEU A 193 -7.12 8.26 6.50
CA LEU A 193 -8.17 8.94 7.28
C LEU A 193 -7.95 8.90 8.79
N HIS A 194 -7.19 7.92 9.27
CA HIS A 194 -6.89 7.76 10.70
C HIS A 194 -5.72 8.62 11.19
N VAL A 195 -5.12 9.40 10.30
CA VAL A 195 -4.06 10.34 10.67
C VAL A 195 -4.71 11.62 11.21
N PRO A 196 -4.38 12.07 12.41
CA PRO A 196 -4.91 13.31 12.96
C PRO A 196 -4.21 14.54 12.30
N ASP A 197 -4.48 14.74 11.03
CA ASP A 197 -4.04 15.88 10.22
C ASP A 197 -5.27 16.39 9.47
N PHE A 198 -5.56 17.68 9.57
CA PHE A 198 -6.73 18.30 8.92
C PHE A 198 -6.74 18.15 7.38
N ARG A 199 -5.58 17.89 6.78
CA ARG A 199 -5.44 17.61 5.34
C ARG A 199 -5.40 16.12 5.01
N SER A 200 -5.70 15.24 5.95
CA SER A 200 -5.59 13.80 5.71
C SER A 200 -6.52 13.30 4.61
N ALA A 201 -7.77 13.79 4.60
CA ALA A 201 -8.76 13.45 3.57
C ALA A 201 -8.36 13.97 2.18
N GLU A 202 -7.89 15.22 2.09
CA GLU A 202 -7.42 15.83 0.85
C GLU A 202 -6.23 15.05 0.26
N ARG A 203 -5.25 14.74 1.10
CA ARG A 203 -4.06 13.97 0.69
C ARG A 203 -4.41 12.54 0.26
N MET A 204 -5.35 11.91 0.97
CA MET A 204 -5.84 10.60 0.59
C MET A 204 -6.51 10.66 -0.78
N TYR A 205 -7.40 11.62 -0.99
CA TYR A 205 -8.07 11.81 -2.28
C TYR A 205 -7.05 11.99 -3.42
N HIS A 206 -6.07 12.89 -3.26
CA HIS A 206 -5.02 13.07 -4.27
C HIS A 206 -4.25 11.77 -4.54
N GLY A 207 -3.86 11.04 -3.51
CA GLY A 207 -3.17 9.75 -3.70
C GLY A 207 -4.01 8.69 -4.41
N LEU A 208 -5.33 8.69 -4.20
CA LEU A 208 -6.25 7.83 -4.95
C LEU A 208 -6.38 8.26 -6.40
N MET A 209 -6.49 9.58 -6.66
CA MET A 209 -6.54 10.11 -8.03
C MET A 209 -5.24 9.84 -8.80
N ASP A 210 -4.08 10.04 -8.17
CA ASP A 210 -2.79 9.68 -8.75
C ASP A 210 -2.73 8.18 -9.11
N ALA A 211 -3.30 7.29 -8.26
CA ALA A 211 -3.39 5.87 -8.55
C ALA A 211 -4.32 5.56 -9.73
N VAL A 212 -5.45 6.24 -9.83
CA VAL A 212 -6.39 6.11 -10.95
C VAL A 212 -5.71 6.47 -12.28
N GLU A 213 -4.86 7.50 -12.29
CA GLU A 213 -4.13 7.94 -13.48
C GLU A 213 -3.09 6.94 -13.99
N LEU A 214 -2.65 5.99 -13.14
CA LEU A 214 -1.76 4.89 -13.56
C LEU A 214 -2.48 3.83 -14.40
N ALA A 215 -3.81 3.78 -14.39
CA ALA A 215 -4.56 2.80 -15.16
C ALA A 215 -4.79 3.26 -16.61
N LEU A 216 -4.92 2.28 -17.51
CA LEU A 216 -5.44 2.51 -18.84
C LEU A 216 -6.89 3.02 -18.75
N PRO A 217 -7.38 3.76 -19.78
CA PRO A 217 -8.80 4.11 -19.90
C PRO A 217 -9.69 2.86 -19.94
N ALA A 218 -10.94 2.99 -19.53
CA ALA A 218 -11.90 1.88 -19.51
C ALA A 218 -12.12 1.24 -20.89
N HIS A 219 -12.10 2.03 -21.97
CA HIS A 219 -12.22 1.53 -23.35
C HIS A 219 -10.98 0.71 -23.78
N ALA A 220 -9.83 0.90 -23.14
CA ALA A 220 -8.61 0.11 -23.34
C ALA A 220 -8.46 -1.00 -22.29
N GLY A 221 -9.52 -1.33 -21.56
CA GLY A 221 -9.56 -2.41 -20.56
C GLY A 221 -9.07 -2.04 -19.17
N GLY A 222 -8.79 -0.76 -18.90
CA GLY A 222 -8.27 -0.31 -17.62
C GLY A 222 -9.28 -0.45 -16.47
N ALA A 223 -8.82 -0.98 -15.34
CA ALA A 223 -9.60 -1.15 -14.13
C ALA A 223 -8.80 -0.74 -12.88
N VAL A 224 -9.50 -0.11 -11.93
CA VAL A 224 -8.96 0.26 -10.62
C VAL A 224 -9.85 -0.35 -9.55
N MET A 225 -9.26 -1.02 -8.58
CA MET A 225 -9.96 -1.53 -7.41
C MET A 225 -9.34 -0.95 -6.14
N ILE A 226 -10.20 -0.42 -5.26
CA ILE A 226 -9.81 0.24 -4.00
C ILE A 226 -10.39 -0.58 -2.85
N GLN A 227 -9.54 -1.11 -1.96
CA GLN A 227 -9.95 -1.78 -0.72
C GLN A 227 -9.58 -1.00 0.52
#